data_31061b84c083ac00c9f392840e4e3986
#
_entry.id   31061b84c083ac00c9f392840e4e3986
#
_cell.length_a   1.000
_cell.length_b   1.000
_cell.length_c   1.000
_cell.angle_alpha   90.00
_cell.angle_beta   90.00
_cell.angle_gamma   90.00
#
_symmetry.space_group_name_H-M   'P 1'
#
loop_
_entity.id
_entity.type
_entity.pdbx_description
1 polymer ?
#
loop_
_entity_poly.entity_id
_entity_poly.type
_entity_poly.pdbx_seq_one_letter_code
_entity_poly.pdbx_strand_id
1 'polypeptide(L)'
;MLLSRLLRNRFRTGRLEIIDARGRRHVFGNDPEPRIVLRFHDRALGHRLFFAYDPGLGEAYMDGRLSIEEGDVYGLLELCAANLATIEGHWLHRCRGALELLVRRLGHFNPASRSRRNVAHHYDLSGRLYELFLDADRQYSCAYFGQPDFSLEEAQEAKKRRLAAKLLLTPGQRVLDIGSGWGGLGLHLARESGARVVGVTLSEEQHRVSRQRAAAADLGDRVDFQLQDYRSLEGSFDRIVSVGMFEHVG
;
A
#
# COMPACT_ATOMS: atom_id res chain seq x y z
N MET A 1 -25.23 -15.91 12.91
CA MET A 1 -23.90 -15.35 12.65
C MET A 1 -23.85 -13.93 13.20
N LEU A 2 -22.78 -13.50 13.90
CA LEU A 2 -22.67 -12.13 14.46
C LEU A 2 -22.73 -11.07 13.36
N LEU A 3 -22.04 -11.30 12.24
CA LEU A 3 -22.08 -10.42 11.07
C LEU A 3 -23.50 -10.19 10.54
N SER A 4 -24.38 -11.21 10.57
CA SER A 4 -25.76 -11.04 10.12
C SER A 4 -26.60 -10.11 11.01
N ARG A 5 -26.23 -9.95 12.29
CA ARG A 5 -26.88 -8.94 13.16
C ARG A 5 -26.44 -7.52 12.80
N LEU A 6 -25.17 -7.35 12.40
CA LEU A 6 -24.64 -6.06 11.95
C LEU A 6 -25.28 -5.65 10.61
N LEU A 7 -25.35 -6.56 9.65
CA LEU A 7 -25.83 -6.28 8.29
C LEU A 7 -27.35 -6.20 8.18
N ARG A 8 -28.10 -6.72 9.16
CA ARG A 8 -29.55 -6.71 9.16
C ARG A 8 -30.07 -5.27 9.12
N ASN A 9 -30.96 -4.97 8.18
CA ASN A 9 -31.55 -3.65 7.94
C ASN A 9 -30.54 -2.53 7.59
N ARG A 10 -29.33 -2.90 7.09
CA ARG A 10 -28.31 -1.93 6.68
C ARG A 10 -28.15 -1.84 5.17
N PHE A 11 -28.53 -2.87 4.45
CA PHE A 11 -28.60 -2.82 3.00
C PHE A 11 -29.92 -2.18 2.60
N ARG A 12 -29.85 -0.97 2.06
CA ARG A 12 -31.00 -0.21 1.53
C ARG A 12 -31.09 -0.33 0.02
N THR A 13 -29.95 -0.51 -0.65
CA THR A 13 -29.82 -0.64 -2.09
C THR A 13 -29.29 -2.02 -2.42
N GLY A 14 -29.95 -2.73 -3.33
CA GLY A 14 -29.54 -4.05 -3.80
C GLY A 14 -29.71 -5.17 -2.76
N ARG A 15 -29.14 -6.32 -3.06
CA ARG A 15 -29.30 -7.55 -2.29
C ARG A 15 -27.98 -8.29 -2.14
N LEU A 16 -27.55 -8.49 -0.90
CA LEU A 16 -26.41 -9.35 -0.54
C LEU A 16 -26.94 -10.65 0.06
N GLU A 17 -26.51 -11.78 -0.48
CA GLU A 17 -26.76 -13.10 0.09
C GLU A 17 -25.43 -13.72 0.53
N ILE A 18 -25.39 -14.25 1.74
CA ILE A 18 -24.23 -14.95 2.27
C ILE A 18 -24.62 -16.39 2.59
N ILE A 19 -23.94 -17.33 1.97
CA ILE A 19 -24.04 -18.76 2.28
C ILE A 19 -22.91 -19.07 3.25
N ASP A 20 -23.26 -19.38 4.50
CA ASP A 20 -22.23 -19.70 5.52
C ASP A 20 -21.62 -21.10 5.30
N ALA A 21 -20.50 -21.40 5.99
CA ALA A 21 -19.80 -22.68 5.88
C ALA A 21 -20.63 -23.91 6.32
N ARG A 22 -21.86 -23.70 6.82
CA ARG A 22 -22.84 -24.75 7.12
C ARG A 22 -23.93 -24.86 6.06
N GLY A 23 -23.83 -24.07 4.97
CA GLY A 23 -24.81 -24.03 3.89
C GLY A 23 -26.05 -23.18 4.20
N ARG A 24 -26.11 -22.47 5.32
CA ARG A 24 -27.27 -21.61 5.65
C ARG A 24 -27.16 -20.29 4.90
N ARG A 25 -28.26 -19.88 4.28
CA ARG A 25 -28.36 -18.64 3.53
C ARG A 25 -28.84 -17.49 4.42
N HIS A 26 -28.14 -16.39 4.37
CA HIS A 26 -28.47 -15.14 5.04
C HIS A 26 -28.66 -14.05 3.99
N VAL A 27 -29.79 -13.37 4.00
CA VAL A 27 -30.19 -12.38 2.99
C VAL A 27 -30.23 -10.99 3.63
N PHE A 28 -29.65 -9.99 2.95
CA PHE A 28 -29.60 -8.59 3.36
C PHE A 28 -30.00 -7.72 2.18
N GLY A 29 -30.88 -6.73 2.41
CA GLY A 29 -31.48 -5.90 1.38
C GLY A 29 -32.76 -6.50 0.84
N ASN A 30 -33.65 -5.62 0.36
CA ASN A 30 -34.98 -5.99 -0.16
C ASN A 30 -35.09 -5.79 -1.68
N ASP A 31 -34.20 -4.99 -2.27
CA ASP A 31 -34.20 -4.76 -3.71
C ASP A 31 -33.70 -6.02 -4.43
N PRO A 32 -34.33 -6.41 -5.54
CA PRO A 32 -33.92 -7.59 -6.28
C PRO A 32 -32.54 -7.43 -6.93
N GLU A 33 -32.19 -6.22 -7.34
CA GLU A 33 -30.96 -5.90 -8.07
C GLU A 33 -30.29 -4.61 -7.54
N PRO A 34 -28.94 -4.50 -7.58
CA PRO A 34 -28.00 -5.57 -7.93
C PRO A 34 -27.97 -6.68 -6.87
N ARG A 35 -27.77 -7.92 -7.31
CA ARG A 35 -27.71 -9.10 -6.44
C ARG A 35 -26.32 -9.71 -6.45
N ILE A 36 -25.76 -9.90 -5.25
CA ILE A 36 -24.45 -10.54 -5.05
C ILE A 36 -24.61 -11.72 -4.10
N VAL A 37 -24.08 -12.88 -4.47
CA VAL A 37 -24.07 -14.09 -3.63
C VAL A 37 -22.66 -14.46 -3.24
N LEU A 38 -22.37 -14.45 -1.94
CA LEU A 38 -21.09 -14.84 -1.37
C LEU A 38 -21.19 -16.21 -0.69
N ARG A 39 -20.16 -17.03 -0.85
CA ARG A 39 -20.00 -18.25 -0.06
C ARG A 39 -18.80 -18.13 0.87
N PHE A 40 -19.03 -18.41 2.16
CA PHE A 40 -17.97 -18.53 3.16
C PHE A 40 -17.56 -19.99 3.31
N HIS A 41 -16.27 -20.26 3.10
CA HIS A 41 -15.70 -21.61 3.24
C HIS A 41 -15.16 -21.86 4.67
N ASP A 42 -14.91 -20.79 5.43
CA ASP A 42 -14.41 -20.83 6.80
C ASP A 42 -15.52 -20.51 7.81
N ARG A 43 -15.70 -21.36 8.82
CA ARG A 43 -16.68 -21.18 9.90
C ARG A 43 -16.41 -19.93 10.75
N ALA A 44 -15.16 -19.55 10.91
CA ALA A 44 -14.76 -18.38 11.69
C ALA A 44 -14.87 -17.06 10.91
N LEU A 45 -15.01 -17.11 9.57
CA LEU A 45 -14.95 -15.93 8.71
C LEU A 45 -15.98 -14.86 9.10
N GLY A 46 -17.22 -15.28 9.37
CA GLY A 46 -18.28 -14.35 9.81
C GLY A 46 -17.99 -13.63 11.13
N HIS A 47 -17.19 -14.23 12.04
CA HIS A 47 -16.72 -13.57 13.25
C HIS A 47 -15.55 -12.63 12.94
N ARG A 48 -14.60 -13.09 12.14
CA ARG A 48 -13.43 -12.28 11.74
C ARG A 48 -13.87 -11.00 11.03
N LEU A 49 -14.76 -11.09 10.05
CA LEU A 49 -15.30 -9.95 9.33
C LEU A 49 -16.13 -9.02 10.22
N PHE A 50 -16.77 -9.52 11.27
CA PHE A 50 -17.44 -8.67 12.23
C PHE A 50 -16.47 -7.74 12.99
N PHE A 51 -15.29 -8.23 13.36
CA PHE A 51 -14.28 -7.47 14.11
C PHE A 51 -13.29 -6.73 13.21
N ALA A 52 -13.00 -7.24 12.01
CA ALA A 52 -11.99 -6.71 11.09
C ALA A 52 -12.44 -6.94 9.64
N TYR A 53 -13.42 -6.13 9.16
CA TYR A 53 -13.89 -6.25 7.78
C TYR A 53 -12.89 -5.66 6.78
N ASP A 54 -12.16 -4.64 7.17
CA ASP A 54 -11.11 -3.99 6.41
C ASP A 54 -9.75 -4.26 7.08
N PRO A 55 -8.77 -4.88 6.40
CA PRO A 55 -8.78 -5.46 5.04
C PRO A 55 -9.34 -6.91 4.94
N GLY A 56 -9.93 -7.45 6.02
CA GLY A 56 -10.30 -8.86 6.18
C GLY A 56 -11.20 -9.44 5.07
N LEU A 57 -12.02 -8.61 4.39
CA LEU A 57 -12.85 -9.06 3.26
C LEU A 57 -11.99 -9.40 2.05
N GLY A 58 -11.05 -8.49 1.68
CA GLY A 58 -10.11 -8.69 0.59
C GLY A 58 -9.19 -9.88 0.83
N GLU A 59 -8.61 -9.99 2.03
CA GLU A 59 -7.76 -11.11 2.42
C GLU A 59 -8.52 -12.45 2.34
N ALA A 60 -9.77 -12.49 2.80
CA ALA A 60 -10.57 -13.71 2.74
C ALA A 60 -10.87 -14.15 1.29
N TYR A 61 -11.04 -13.20 0.38
CA TYR A 61 -11.21 -13.47 -1.04
C TYR A 61 -9.91 -13.99 -1.66
N MET A 62 -8.79 -13.34 -1.41
CA MET A 62 -7.46 -13.74 -1.90
C MET A 62 -7.04 -15.13 -1.40
N ASP A 63 -7.33 -15.43 -0.13
CA ASP A 63 -7.02 -16.73 0.49
C ASP A 63 -7.99 -17.86 0.10
N GLY A 64 -9.03 -17.58 -0.71
CA GLY A 64 -10.05 -18.54 -1.08
C GLY A 64 -10.99 -18.95 0.06
N ARG A 65 -11.00 -18.21 1.19
CA ARG A 65 -11.94 -18.43 2.30
C ARG A 65 -13.33 -17.87 2.04
N LEU A 66 -13.46 -17.04 1.00
CA LEU A 66 -14.66 -16.44 0.46
C LEU A 66 -14.65 -16.58 -1.06
N SER A 67 -15.76 -16.96 -1.65
CA SER A 67 -15.97 -16.91 -3.11
C SER A 67 -17.26 -16.16 -3.44
N ILE A 68 -17.29 -15.57 -4.64
CA ILE A 68 -18.47 -14.93 -5.21
C ILE A 68 -19.14 -15.98 -6.12
N GLU A 69 -20.37 -16.40 -5.80
CA GLU A 69 -21.13 -17.37 -6.61
C GLU A 69 -22.00 -16.71 -7.66
N GLU A 70 -22.46 -15.48 -7.39
CA GLU A 70 -23.27 -14.70 -8.32
C GLU A 70 -22.84 -13.23 -8.23
N GLY A 71 -22.62 -12.60 -9.38
CA GLY A 71 -21.99 -11.29 -9.51
C GLY A 71 -20.47 -11.38 -9.67
N ASP A 72 -19.80 -10.27 -9.45
CA ASP A 72 -18.34 -10.14 -9.54
C ASP A 72 -17.79 -9.25 -8.42
N VAL A 73 -16.45 -9.07 -8.40
CA VAL A 73 -15.76 -8.24 -7.41
C VAL A 73 -16.19 -6.78 -7.52
N TYR A 74 -16.36 -6.27 -8.73
CA TYR A 74 -16.78 -4.89 -8.95
C TYR A 74 -18.19 -4.63 -8.39
N GLY A 75 -19.16 -5.50 -8.73
CA GLY A 75 -20.52 -5.40 -8.21
C GLY A 75 -20.59 -5.54 -6.67
N LEU A 76 -19.73 -6.39 -6.07
CA LEU A 76 -19.61 -6.48 -4.62
C LEU A 76 -19.13 -5.16 -4.00
N LEU A 77 -18.10 -4.54 -4.57
CA LEU A 77 -17.56 -3.27 -4.09
C LEU A 77 -18.58 -2.13 -4.27
N GLU A 78 -19.26 -2.08 -5.41
CA GLU A 78 -20.31 -1.10 -5.68
C GLU A 78 -21.48 -1.23 -4.70
N LEU A 79 -21.94 -2.46 -4.46
CA LEU A 79 -23.01 -2.75 -3.48
C LEU A 79 -22.60 -2.35 -2.06
N CYS A 80 -21.37 -2.64 -1.66
CA CYS A 80 -20.82 -2.23 -0.36
C CYS A 80 -20.72 -0.71 -0.25
N ALA A 81 -20.20 -0.03 -1.26
CA ALA A 81 -20.06 1.43 -1.29
C ALA A 81 -21.42 2.14 -1.21
N ALA A 82 -22.43 1.67 -1.95
CA ALA A 82 -23.79 2.22 -1.93
C ALA A 82 -24.46 2.13 -0.54
N ASN A 83 -24.03 1.16 0.29
CA ASN A 83 -24.59 0.94 1.62
C ASN A 83 -23.65 1.39 2.77
N LEU A 84 -22.44 1.89 2.45
CA LEU A 84 -21.39 2.17 3.43
C LEU A 84 -21.86 3.13 4.53
N ALA A 85 -22.46 4.26 4.16
CA ALA A 85 -22.96 5.26 5.12
C ALA A 85 -23.99 4.68 6.12
N THR A 86 -24.80 3.71 5.67
CA THR A 86 -25.79 3.04 6.53
C THR A 86 -25.12 2.03 7.47
N ILE A 87 -24.04 1.40 7.04
CA ILE A 87 -23.26 0.43 7.82
C ILE A 87 -22.45 1.18 8.89
N GLU A 88 -21.76 2.25 8.52
CA GLU A 88 -20.91 3.07 9.41
C GLU A 88 -21.69 3.85 10.45
N GLY A 89 -22.92 4.26 10.17
CA GLY A 89 -23.78 5.00 11.10
C GLY A 89 -24.21 4.22 12.36
N HIS A 90 -23.79 2.96 12.53
CA HIS A 90 -24.18 2.15 13.67
C HIS A 90 -23.34 2.47 14.91
N TRP A 91 -24.01 2.52 16.09
CA TRP A 91 -23.35 2.81 17.36
C TRP A 91 -22.18 1.84 17.69
N LEU A 92 -22.26 0.57 17.26
CA LEU A 92 -21.17 -0.40 17.36
C LEU A 92 -19.93 0.03 16.58
N HIS A 93 -20.09 0.68 15.42
CA HIS A 93 -18.98 1.28 14.66
C HIS A 93 -18.34 2.44 15.43
N ARG A 94 -19.15 3.28 16.07
CA ARG A 94 -18.66 4.40 16.89
C ARG A 94 -17.91 3.89 18.13
N CYS A 95 -18.43 2.88 18.83
CA CYS A 95 -17.74 2.24 19.95
C CYS A 95 -16.44 1.55 19.51
N ARG A 96 -16.45 0.89 18.35
CA ARG A 96 -15.27 0.29 17.76
C ARG A 96 -14.24 1.34 17.40
N GLY A 97 -14.62 2.43 16.75
CA GLY A 97 -13.72 3.54 16.42
C GLY A 97 -13.05 4.15 17.64
N ALA A 98 -13.76 4.28 18.76
CA ALA A 98 -13.19 4.74 20.04
C ALA A 98 -12.18 3.72 20.61
N LEU A 99 -12.50 2.42 20.53
CA LEU A 99 -11.58 1.36 20.97
C LEU A 99 -10.37 1.25 20.03
N GLU A 100 -10.57 1.39 18.71
CA GLU A 100 -9.49 1.42 17.72
C GLU A 100 -8.56 2.61 17.93
N LEU A 101 -9.07 3.80 18.28
CA LEU A 101 -8.24 4.95 18.63
C LEU A 101 -7.36 4.68 19.86
N LEU A 102 -7.89 3.97 20.85
CA LEU A 102 -7.12 3.56 22.03
C LEU A 102 -6.05 2.52 21.68
N VAL A 103 -6.42 1.51 20.88
CA VAL A 103 -5.52 0.44 20.40
C VAL A 103 -4.50 0.99 19.40
N ARG A 104 -4.89 1.92 18.54
CA ARG A 104 -3.96 2.61 17.62
C ARG A 104 -2.86 3.34 18.37
N ARG A 105 -3.16 4.05 19.46
CA ARG A 105 -2.11 4.67 20.29
C ARG A 105 -1.08 3.66 20.84
N LEU A 106 -1.50 2.42 21.11
CA LEU A 106 -0.61 1.32 21.50
C LEU A 106 0.03 0.63 20.28
N GLY A 107 -0.67 0.62 19.15
CA GLY A 107 -0.25 0.00 17.88
C GLY A 107 0.74 0.83 17.05
N HIS A 108 0.82 2.15 17.29
CA HIS A 108 1.81 3.05 16.65
C HIS A 108 3.26 2.73 17.06
N PHE A 109 3.45 1.91 18.11
CA PHE A 109 4.76 1.38 18.43
C PHE A 109 5.19 0.36 17.36
N ASN A 110 5.91 0.85 16.35
CA ASN A 110 6.43 0.04 15.25
C ASN A 110 7.94 -0.19 15.43
N PRO A 111 8.35 -1.24 16.18
CA PRO A 111 9.76 -1.56 16.35
C PRO A 111 10.39 -1.95 15.00
N ALA A 112 11.68 -1.71 14.84
CA ALA A 112 12.42 -1.96 13.59
C ALA A 112 12.25 -3.39 13.04
N SER A 113 12.11 -4.39 13.92
CA SER A 113 11.84 -5.78 13.54
C SER A 113 10.48 -5.98 12.85
N ARG A 114 9.46 -5.25 13.28
CA ARG A 114 8.12 -5.28 12.65
C ARG A 114 8.14 -4.55 11.31
N SER A 115 8.82 -3.40 11.23
CA SER A 115 8.98 -2.64 9.98
C SER A 115 9.64 -3.49 8.89
N ARG A 116 10.73 -4.19 9.20
CA ARG A 116 11.39 -5.11 8.25
C ARG A 116 10.43 -6.21 7.74
N ARG A 117 9.67 -6.83 8.62
CA ARG A 117 8.72 -7.90 8.25
C ARG A 117 7.60 -7.38 7.36
N ASN A 118 7.05 -6.20 7.66
CA ASN A 118 5.99 -5.58 6.87
C ASN A 118 6.49 -5.18 5.49
N VAL A 119 7.70 -4.60 5.39
CA VAL A 119 8.31 -4.23 4.11
C VAL A 119 8.63 -5.48 3.28
N ALA A 120 9.22 -6.52 3.88
CA ALA A 120 9.46 -7.78 3.19
C ALA A 120 8.16 -8.36 2.61
N HIS A 121 7.08 -8.40 3.37
CA HIS A 121 5.79 -8.91 2.89
C HIS A 121 5.21 -8.12 1.71
N HIS A 122 5.45 -6.81 1.63
CA HIS A 122 4.98 -5.97 0.52
C HIS A 122 5.88 -6.00 -0.72
N TYR A 123 7.20 -6.15 -0.56
CA TYR A 123 8.18 -5.99 -1.64
C TYR A 123 8.88 -7.29 -2.06
N ASP A 124 8.68 -8.39 -1.33
CA ASP A 124 9.13 -9.74 -1.73
C ASP A 124 8.23 -10.41 -2.79
N LEU A 125 7.23 -9.67 -3.28
CA LEU A 125 6.60 -9.98 -4.56
C LEU A 125 7.69 -9.92 -5.63
N SER A 126 7.78 -10.97 -6.46
CA SER A 126 8.86 -11.12 -7.43
C SER A 126 9.09 -9.83 -8.22
N GLY A 127 10.33 -9.38 -8.37
CA GLY A 127 10.69 -8.18 -9.17
C GLY A 127 10.05 -8.18 -10.56
N ARG A 128 9.73 -9.38 -11.07
CA ARG A 128 9.04 -9.62 -12.33
C ARG A 128 7.60 -9.05 -12.37
N LEU A 129 6.90 -9.00 -11.23
CA LEU A 129 5.58 -8.37 -11.18
C LEU A 129 5.69 -6.86 -11.43
N TYR A 130 6.67 -6.22 -10.80
CA TYR A 130 6.91 -4.78 -10.96
C TYR A 130 7.33 -4.39 -12.37
N GLU A 131 8.05 -5.27 -13.08
CA GLU A 131 8.43 -5.10 -14.48
C GLU A 131 7.23 -5.05 -15.44
N LEU A 132 6.08 -5.61 -15.04
CA LEU A 132 4.89 -5.66 -15.90
C LEU A 132 4.13 -4.32 -15.96
N PHE A 133 4.28 -3.46 -14.96
CA PHE A 133 3.45 -2.24 -14.88
C PHE A 133 4.21 -0.96 -14.51
N LEU A 134 5.45 -1.06 -14.03
CA LEU A 134 6.27 0.11 -13.77
C LEU A 134 7.04 0.53 -15.03
N ASP A 135 7.50 1.78 -15.03
CA ASP A 135 8.45 2.29 -16.00
C ASP A 135 9.80 1.56 -15.93
N ALA A 136 10.64 1.76 -16.95
CA ALA A 136 11.95 1.11 -17.03
C ALA A 136 12.87 1.45 -15.85
N ASP A 137 12.67 2.60 -15.19
CA ASP A 137 13.41 3.03 -14.00
C ASP A 137 12.83 2.44 -12.69
N ARG A 138 11.71 1.70 -12.78
CA ARG A 138 10.99 1.08 -11.65
C ARG A 138 10.61 2.08 -10.55
N GLN A 139 10.04 3.20 -10.96
CA GLN A 139 9.56 4.23 -10.04
C GLN A 139 8.20 3.83 -9.45
N TYR A 140 8.17 3.30 -8.23
CA TYR A 140 6.95 2.86 -7.55
C TYR A 140 6.31 3.98 -6.70
N SER A 141 6.07 5.12 -7.34
CA SER A 141 5.36 6.26 -6.78
C SER A 141 4.70 7.06 -7.90
N CYS A 142 3.72 7.91 -7.58
CA CYS A 142 2.94 8.64 -8.57
C CYS A 142 3.84 9.43 -9.53
N ALA A 143 3.61 9.28 -10.83
CA ALA A 143 4.27 10.03 -11.88
C ALA A 143 3.76 11.48 -11.95
N TYR A 144 4.54 12.38 -12.53
CA TYR A 144 4.13 13.77 -12.76
C TYR A 144 3.87 14.00 -14.25
N PHE A 145 2.60 13.95 -14.64
CA PHE A 145 2.15 14.24 -15.99
C PHE A 145 2.06 15.75 -16.18
N GLY A 146 3.17 16.36 -16.61
CA GLY A 146 3.23 17.80 -16.93
C GLY A 146 2.50 18.15 -18.22
N GLN A 147 2.33 17.17 -19.10
CA GLN A 147 1.55 17.24 -20.34
C GLN A 147 0.60 16.04 -20.38
N PRO A 148 -0.61 16.17 -20.97
CA PRO A 148 -1.58 15.07 -21.04
C PRO A 148 -1.12 13.86 -21.88
N ASP A 149 -0.19 14.07 -22.79
CA ASP A 149 0.35 13.08 -23.74
C ASP A 149 1.68 12.45 -23.31
N PHE A 150 2.17 12.77 -22.10
CA PHE A 150 3.38 12.12 -21.58
C PHE A 150 3.19 10.62 -21.48
N SER A 151 4.19 9.85 -21.92
CA SER A 151 4.36 8.46 -21.55
C SER A 151 4.64 8.34 -20.05
N LEU A 152 4.53 7.12 -19.51
CA LEU A 152 4.85 6.86 -18.11
C LEU A 152 6.33 7.21 -17.81
N GLU A 153 7.25 6.86 -18.69
CA GLU A 153 8.67 7.15 -18.60
C GLU A 153 8.94 8.66 -18.52
N GLU A 154 8.33 9.44 -19.41
CA GLU A 154 8.46 10.90 -19.42
C GLU A 154 7.89 11.54 -18.16
N ALA A 155 6.75 11.05 -17.68
CA ALA A 155 6.12 11.54 -16.47
C ALA A 155 6.94 11.18 -15.21
N GLN A 156 7.56 10.00 -15.15
CA GLN A 156 8.45 9.61 -14.05
C GLN A 156 9.77 10.40 -14.09
N GLU A 157 10.31 10.66 -15.26
CA GLU A 157 11.48 11.52 -15.41
C GLU A 157 11.17 12.97 -15.02
N ALA A 158 10.03 13.50 -15.40
CA ALA A 158 9.54 14.81 -14.99
C ALA A 158 9.37 14.92 -13.47
N LYS A 159 8.87 13.85 -12.80
CA LYS A 159 8.82 13.76 -11.35
C LYS A 159 10.21 13.90 -10.73
N LYS A 160 11.20 13.12 -11.19
CA LYS A 160 12.56 13.15 -10.64
C LYS A 160 13.20 14.54 -10.79
N ARG A 161 13.07 15.16 -11.98
CA ARG A 161 13.53 16.54 -12.24
C ARG A 161 12.86 17.56 -11.30
N ARG A 162 11.54 17.43 -11.08
CA ARG A 162 10.80 18.30 -10.17
C ARG A 162 11.27 18.16 -8.72
N LEU A 163 11.56 16.95 -8.27
CA LEU A 163 12.10 16.69 -6.93
C LEU A 163 13.51 17.27 -6.80
N ALA A 164 14.38 17.05 -7.78
CA ALA A 164 15.72 17.61 -7.81
C ALA A 164 15.71 19.15 -7.73
N ALA A 165 14.83 19.80 -8.51
CA ALA A 165 14.65 21.25 -8.48
C ALA A 165 14.23 21.79 -7.11
N LYS A 166 13.37 21.05 -6.37
CA LYS A 166 12.95 21.44 -5.02
C LYS A 166 14.06 21.30 -3.97
N LEU A 167 14.98 20.36 -4.17
CA LEU A 167 16.08 20.10 -3.25
C LEU A 167 17.18 21.19 -3.31
N LEU A 168 17.24 21.97 -4.38
CA LEU A 168 18.22 23.06 -4.61
C LEU A 168 19.65 22.57 -4.36
N LEU A 169 20.02 21.44 -4.99
CA LEU A 169 21.29 20.78 -4.78
C LEU A 169 22.45 21.52 -5.46
N THR A 170 23.59 21.50 -4.78
CA THR A 170 24.89 21.89 -5.35
C THR A 170 25.85 20.69 -5.32
N PRO A 171 26.86 20.67 -6.22
CA PRO A 171 27.83 19.56 -6.26
C PRO A 171 28.49 19.30 -4.91
N GLY A 172 28.61 18.03 -4.56
CA GLY A 172 29.26 17.58 -3.32
C GLY A 172 28.36 17.55 -2.09
N GLN A 173 27.15 18.14 -2.13
CA GLN A 173 26.20 18.05 -1.01
C GLN A 173 25.79 16.61 -0.73
N ARG A 174 25.55 16.32 0.57
CA ARG A 174 25.08 15.02 1.04
C ARG A 174 23.58 14.97 1.08
N VAL A 175 22.98 14.02 0.39
CA VAL A 175 21.53 13.79 0.32
C VAL A 175 21.19 12.45 0.94
N LEU A 176 20.16 12.42 1.78
CA LEU A 176 19.54 11.17 2.24
C LEU A 176 18.25 10.91 1.46
N ASP A 177 18.14 9.73 0.83
CA ASP A 177 16.93 9.22 0.17
C ASP A 177 16.32 8.11 1.02
N ILE A 178 15.24 8.43 1.76
CA ILE A 178 14.57 7.50 2.67
C ILE A 178 13.48 6.73 1.92
N GLY A 179 13.63 5.40 1.86
CA GLY A 179 12.79 4.56 1.04
C GLY A 179 13.21 4.61 -0.43
N SER A 180 14.52 4.48 -0.68
CA SER A 180 15.16 4.68 -1.99
C SER A 180 14.68 3.71 -3.09
N GLY A 181 13.90 2.66 -2.74
CA GLY A 181 13.40 1.70 -3.70
C GLY A 181 14.52 1.04 -4.50
N TRP A 182 14.34 0.91 -5.81
CA TRP A 182 15.38 0.38 -6.73
C TRP A 182 16.44 1.41 -7.12
N GLY A 183 16.51 2.54 -6.41
CA GLY A 183 17.59 3.52 -6.50
C GLY A 183 17.44 4.58 -7.58
N GLY A 184 16.36 4.60 -8.36
CA GLY A 184 16.24 5.48 -9.51
C GLY A 184 16.34 6.97 -9.18
N LEU A 185 15.73 7.43 -8.08
CA LEU A 185 15.81 8.83 -7.65
C LEU A 185 17.25 9.18 -7.20
N GLY A 186 17.85 8.35 -6.35
CA GLY A 186 19.21 8.57 -5.86
C GLY A 186 20.25 8.67 -6.99
N LEU A 187 20.15 7.78 -7.99
CA LEU A 187 21.00 7.80 -9.18
C LEU A 187 20.79 9.07 -10.02
N HIS A 188 19.53 9.49 -10.19
CA HIS A 188 19.17 10.73 -10.89
C HIS A 188 19.78 11.96 -10.20
N LEU A 189 19.61 12.08 -8.88
CA LEU A 189 20.15 13.19 -8.10
C LEU A 189 21.68 13.26 -8.19
N ALA A 190 22.36 12.13 -8.04
CA ALA A 190 23.83 12.10 -8.14
C ALA A 190 24.35 12.48 -9.54
N ARG A 191 23.65 12.03 -10.60
CA ARG A 191 24.04 12.32 -11.98
C ARG A 191 23.85 13.78 -12.34
N GLU A 192 22.66 14.32 -12.05
CA GLU A 192 22.26 15.65 -12.50
C GLU A 192 22.86 16.78 -11.65
N SER A 193 23.03 16.57 -10.35
CA SER A 193 23.51 17.63 -9.45
C SER A 193 24.95 17.46 -8.96
N GLY A 194 25.58 16.30 -9.19
CA GLY A 194 26.88 15.99 -8.61
C GLY A 194 26.83 15.79 -7.08
N ALA A 195 25.66 15.56 -6.50
CA ALA A 195 25.49 15.29 -5.08
C ALA A 195 26.00 13.89 -4.70
N ARG A 196 26.31 13.71 -3.41
CA ARG A 196 26.57 12.42 -2.79
C ARG A 196 25.29 11.93 -2.13
N VAL A 197 24.78 10.78 -2.55
CA VAL A 197 23.49 10.25 -2.10
C VAL A 197 23.70 9.01 -1.24
N VAL A 198 23.07 9.00 -0.07
CA VAL A 198 22.87 7.79 0.73
C VAL A 198 21.39 7.42 0.59
N GLY A 199 21.13 6.28 0.00
CA GLY A 199 19.77 5.73 -0.13
C GLY A 199 19.55 4.59 0.85
N VAL A 200 18.42 4.60 1.58
CA VAL A 200 18.11 3.52 2.53
C VAL A 200 16.82 2.82 2.17
N THR A 201 16.82 1.51 2.29
CA THR A 201 15.65 0.64 2.12
C THR A 201 15.67 -0.50 3.14
N LEU A 202 14.51 -1.10 3.41
CA LEU A 202 14.39 -2.31 4.23
C LEU A 202 14.20 -3.59 3.40
N SER A 203 14.10 -3.48 2.07
CA SER A 203 13.98 -4.61 1.14
C SER A 203 15.35 -5.05 0.64
N GLU A 204 15.68 -6.32 0.85
CA GLU A 204 16.92 -6.93 0.37
C GLU A 204 17.01 -6.92 -1.15
N GLU A 205 15.89 -7.15 -1.82
CA GLU A 205 15.79 -7.16 -3.28
C GLU A 205 16.05 -5.76 -3.86
N GLN A 206 15.40 -4.74 -3.32
CA GLN A 206 15.63 -3.35 -3.74
C GLN A 206 17.06 -2.90 -3.50
N HIS A 207 17.64 -3.24 -2.35
CA HIS A 207 19.03 -2.95 -2.02
C HIS A 207 19.99 -3.61 -3.00
N ARG A 208 19.81 -4.90 -3.29
CA ARG A 208 20.65 -5.63 -4.25
C ARG A 208 20.62 -4.98 -5.63
N VAL A 209 19.42 -4.69 -6.13
CA VAL A 209 19.21 -4.10 -7.47
C VAL A 209 19.75 -2.68 -7.54
N SER A 210 19.49 -1.84 -6.54
CA SER A 210 19.97 -0.45 -6.52
C SER A 210 21.50 -0.36 -6.55
N ARG A 211 22.19 -1.23 -5.82
CA ARG A 211 23.65 -1.31 -5.85
C ARG A 211 24.19 -1.76 -7.22
N GLN A 212 23.56 -2.76 -7.84
CA GLN A 212 23.92 -3.18 -9.19
C GLN A 212 23.77 -2.04 -10.20
N ARG A 213 22.67 -1.27 -10.08
CA ARG A 213 22.42 -0.10 -10.94
C ARG A 213 23.43 1.02 -10.70
N ALA A 214 23.82 1.28 -9.46
CA ALA A 214 24.85 2.27 -9.15
C ALA A 214 26.21 1.90 -9.79
N ALA A 215 26.61 0.63 -9.69
CA ALA A 215 27.82 0.13 -10.34
C ALA A 215 27.73 0.22 -11.87
N ALA A 216 26.62 -0.20 -12.47
CA ALA A 216 26.41 -0.13 -13.92
C ALA A 216 26.37 1.30 -14.49
N ALA A 217 25.99 2.29 -13.65
CA ALA A 217 25.95 3.71 -14.00
C ALA A 217 27.28 4.45 -13.73
N ASP A 218 28.30 3.77 -13.22
CA ASP A 218 29.57 4.36 -12.76
C ASP A 218 29.38 5.48 -11.73
N LEU A 219 28.45 5.25 -10.80
CA LEU A 219 28.11 6.18 -9.71
C LEU A 219 28.41 5.62 -8.32
N GLY A 220 29.17 4.53 -8.23
CA GLY A 220 29.46 3.86 -6.97
C GLY A 220 30.28 4.69 -5.97
N ASP A 221 30.98 5.72 -6.44
CA ASP A 221 31.72 6.70 -5.62
C ASP A 221 30.83 7.83 -5.07
N ARG A 222 29.64 8.01 -5.63
CA ARG A 222 28.69 9.09 -5.26
C ARG A 222 27.41 8.60 -4.63
N VAL A 223 27.04 7.33 -4.85
CA VAL A 223 25.78 6.77 -4.36
C VAL A 223 26.05 5.53 -3.53
N ASP A 224 25.62 5.57 -2.28
CA ASP A 224 25.70 4.44 -1.35
C ASP A 224 24.28 3.99 -0.97
N PHE A 225 23.88 2.79 -1.39
CA PHE A 225 22.61 2.19 -1.01
C PHE A 225 22.82 1.23 0.15
N GLN A 226 22.03 1.41 1.24
CA GLN A 226 22.15 0.67 2.48
C GLN A 226 20.86 -0.07 2.83
N LEU A 227 21.00 -1.31 3.30
CA LEU A 227 19.90 -2.08 3.87
C LEU A 227 19.74 -1.72 5.35
N GLN A 228 19.12 -0.57 5.63
CA GLN A 228 19.08 -0.01 6.97
C GLN A 228 17.77 0.76 7.23
N ASP A 229 17.34 0.71 8.49
CA ASP A 229 16.27 1.58 8.97
C ASP A 229 16.79 3.02 9.13
N TYR A 230 16.10 3.98 8.54
CA TYR A 230 16.49 5.39 8.60
C TYR A 230 16.63 5.91 10.05
N ARG A 231 15.91 5.31 11.01
CA ARG A 231 15.96 5.68 12.44
C ARG A 231 17.29 5.34 13.10
N SER A 232 18.06 4.46 12.50
CA SER A 232 19.40 4.05 12.99
C SER A 232 20.54 4.66 12.20
N LEU A 233 20.26 5.62 11.31
CA LEU A 233 21.28 6.36 10.60
C LEU A 233 21.94 7.37 11.53
N GLU A 234 23.26 7.47 11.43
CA GLU A 234 24.06 8.46 12.12
C GLU A 234 24.60 9.51 11.15
N GLY A 235 24.91 10.69 11.69
CA GLY A 235 25.46 11.80 10.93
C GLY A 235 24.41 12.81 10.46
N SER A 236 24.85 13.74 9.60
CA SER A 236 24.02 14.83 9.08
C SER A 236 24.03 14.84 7.56
N PHE A 237 22.95 15.36 6.99
CA PHE A 237 22.75 15.52 5.56
C PHE A 237 22.34 16.95 5.24
N ASP A 238 22.76 17.46 4.08
CA ASP A 238 22.39 18.80 3.63
C ASP A 238 20.93 18.83 3.19
N ARG A 239 20.45 17.73 2.64
CA ARG A 239 19.06 17.55 2.19
C ARG A 239 18.57 16.15 2.49
N ILE A 240 17.27 16.04 2.74
CA ILE A 240 16.58 14.76 2.94
C ILE A 240 15.38 14.72 2.00
N VAL A 241 15.20 13.60 1.33
CA VAL A 241 14.04 13.31 0.48
C VAL A 241 13.45 11.97 0.87
N SER A 242 12.11 11.89 0.84
CA SER A 242 11.38 10.64 1.02
C SER A 242 10.15 10.69 0.11
N VAL A 243 9.99 9.67 -0.73
CA VAL A 243 8.91 9.59 -1.72
C VAL A 243 8.25 8.23 -1.63
N GLY A 244 6.94 8.20 -1.33
CA GLY A 244 6.17 6.96 -1.22
C GLY A 244 6.30 6.22 0.12
N MET A 245 7.23 6.62 1.01
CA MET A 245 7.39 6.00 2.32
C MET A 245 6.72 6.80 3.44
N PHE A 246 6.72 8.13 3.31
CA PHE A 246 6.29 9.03 4.38
C PHE A 246 4.82 8.83 4.78
N GLU A 247 3.94 8.50 3.86
CA GLU A 247 2.52 8.18 4.08
C GLU A 247 2.30 6.92 4.93
N HIS A 248 3.32 6.08 5.09
CA HIS A 248 3.28 4.87 5.92
C HIS A 248 3.81 5.07 7.34
N VAL A 249 4.29 6.27 7.65
CA VAL A 249 4.69 6.66 9.00
C VAL A 249 3.45 7.15 9.73
N GLY A 250 2.88 6.30 10.60
CA GLY A 250 1.64 6.57 11.34
C GLY A 250 1.74 7.67 12.39
#